data_517299cad58ce198f42890b9c83a99c7
#
_entry.id   517299cad58ce198f42890b9c83a99c7
#
_cell.length_a   1.000
_cell.length_b   1.000
_cell.length_c   1.000
_cell.angle_alpha   90.00
_cell.angle_beta   90.00
_cell.angle_gamma   90.00
#
_symmetry.space_group_name_H-M   'P 1'
#
loop_
_entity.id
_entity.type
_entity.pdbx_description
1 polymer ?
#
loop_
_entity_poly.entity_id
_entity_poly.type
_entity_poly.pdbx_seq_one_letter_code
_entity_poly.pdbx_strand_id
1 'polypeptide(L)'
;MCGIVAAFGSVDTDKCERMLNRIQHRGPDDTGILALNSAWLGHQRLSIVDVSRGRQPLANGDGTAWIIGNGEIYNHEELSAKLPPGMLQTRSDTEAALHLVMRDGPASVAELSGMFAMAMVTATGDGLVARDPMGVKPLYWIDGTDRTIFASELRAFDPEDRPQVASFPPGCLWIPGTGIVRYADSVPVGVRPARRAQHPSWDNRTLEKVRDSVVLSVRRRMMSDVGVGVFLSGGLDSAIVAAIAAEHARRRCDVLPTFAVGTKESSDLLAARRVAEFIGSDHHEVVATAESIGEELDNAVEVIEHYDPALVRSSVPNLLLTREAAKKVKVVLTGEGADELYGGYSYLHTAEFADPN
;
A
#
# COMPACT_ATOMS: atom_id res chain seq x y z
N MET A 1 -4.35 -2.33 -7.07
CA MET A 1 -2.94 -2.33 -6.58
C MET A 1 -2.13 -3.18 -7.54
N CYS A 2 -0.90 -2.77 -7.83
CA CYS A 2 -0.03 -3.56 -8.72
C CYS A 2 0.31 -4.93 -8.12
N GLY A 3 0.70 -5.86 -8.99
CA GLY A 3 1.26 -7.15 -8.62
C GLY A 3 2.70 -7.25 -9.07
N ILE A 4 3.60 -7.75 -8.23
CA ILE A 4 5.00 -7.99 -8.60
C ILE A 4 5.37 -9.44 -8.36
N VAL A 5 6.25 -9.96 -9.23
CA VAL A 5 7.00 -11.19 -9.05
C VAL A 5 8.46 -10.89 -9.39
N ALA A 6 9.39 -11.29 -8.54
CA ALA A 6 10.82 -11.19 -8.80
C ALA A 6 11.51 -12.50 -8.43
N ALA A 7 12.47 -12.91 -9.24
CA ALA A 7 13.30 -14.09 -8.98
C ALA A 7 14.77 -13.75 -9.22
N PHE A 8 15.64 -14.28 -8.38
CA PHE A 8 17.09 -14.12 -8.43
C PHE A 8 17.79 -15.47 -8.32
N GLY A 9 18.88 -15.68 -9.05
CA GLY A 9 19.64 -16.92 -9.11
C GLY A 9 19.24 -17.78 -10.30
N SER A 10 19.01 -19.08 -10.09
CA SER A 10 18.55 -20.00 -11.14
C SER A 10 17.07 -19.75 -11.44
N VAL A 11 16.80 -19.03 -12.52
CA VAL A 11 15.45 -18.58 -12.89
C VAL A 11 14.74 -19.62 -13.77
N ASP A 12 13.55 -20.02 -13.36
CA ASP A 12 12.57 -20.75 -14.17
C ASP A 12 11.54 -19.76 -14.72
N THR A 13 11.71 -19.34 -15.95
CA THR A 13 10.86 -18.32 -16.60
C THR A 13 9.41 -18.76 -16.69
N ASP A 14 9.13 -20.02 -17.04
CA ASP A 14 7.76 -20.53 -17.16
C ASP A 14 7.04 -20.51 -15.80
N LYS A 15 7.76 -20.82 -14.73
CA LYS A 15 7.24 -20.72 -13.37
C LYS A 15 6.94 -19.27 -13.00
N CYS A 16 7.86 -18.34 -13.26
CA CYS A 16 7.69 -16.92 -12.98
C CYS A 16 6.49 -16.32 -13.74
N GLU A 17 6.31 -16.70 -15.01
CA GLU A 17 5.16 -16.27 -15.80
C GLU A 17 3.84 -16.82 -15.25
N ARG A 18 3.78 -18.10 -14.86
CA ARG A 18 2.59 -18.67 -14.20
C ARG A 18 2.27 -17.94 -12.90
N MET A 19 3.29 -17.63 -12.09
CA MET A 19 3.15 -16.86 -10.86
C MET A 19 2.59 -15.47 -11.12
N LEU A 20 3.11 -14.76 -12.11
CA LEU A 20 2.66 -13.43 -12.50
C LEU A 20 1.19 -13.44 -13.00
N ASN A 21 0.81 -14.44 -13.78
CA ASN A 21 -0.54 -14.58 -14.30
C ASN A 21 -1.58 -14.82 -13.18
N ARG A 22 -1.23 -15.54 -12.10
CA ARG A 22 -2.12 -15.76 -10.96
C ARG A 22 -2.48 -14.48 -10.20
N ILE A 23 -1.68 -13.43 -10.33
CA ILE A 23 -1.91 -12.13 -9.68
C ILE A 23 -2.31 -11.03 -10.67
N GLN A 24 -2.81 -11.39 -11.87
CA GLN A 24 -3.25 -10.44 -12.88
C GLN A 24 -4.37 -9.51 -12.39
N HIS A 25 -5.24 -10.00 -11.50
CA HIS A 25 -6.33 -9.21 -10.89
C HIS A 25 -5.83 -7.97 -10.14
N ARG A 26 -4.57 -7.96 -9.69
CA ARG A 26 -3.99 -6.80 -8.99
C ARG A 26 -3.73 -5.61 -9.90
N GLY A 27 -3.46 -5.87 -11.16
CA GLY A 27 -3.12 -4.82 -12.12
C GLY A 27 -3.53 -5.21 -13.54
N PRO A 28 -4.81 -5.02 -13.88
CA PRO A 28 -5.37 -5.47 -15.16
C PRO A 28 -5.02 -4.57 -16.34
N ASP A 29 -4.38 -3.41 -16.11
CA ASP A 29 -4.19 -2.40 -17.15
C ASP A 29 -3.01 -2.72 -18.07
N ASP A 30 -1.94 -3.36 -17.56
CA ASP A 30 -0.73 -3.70 -18.35
C ASP A 30 0.09 -4.79 -17.67
N THR A 31 0.86 -5.53 -18.45
CA THR A 31 1.81 -6.55 -18.00
C THR A 31 3.19 -6.27 -18.56
N GLY A 32 4.21 -6.25 -17.71
CA GLY A 32 5.59 -6.09 -18.13
C GLY A 32 6.49 -7.15 -17.54
N ILE A 33 7.45 -7.62 -18.35
CA ILE A 33 8.41 -8.67 -18.00
C ILE A 33 9.81 -8.25 -18.43
N LEU A 34 10.78 -8.52 -17.58
CA LEU A 34 12.20 -8.49 -17.88
C LEU A 34 12.81 -9.83 -17.47
N ALA A 35 13.43 -10.52 -18.40
CA ALA A 35 14.18 -11.75 -18.16
C ALA A 35 15.67 -11.52 -18.43
N LEU A 36 16.50 -11.77 -17.42
CA LEU A 36 17.96 -11.77 -17.47
C LEU A 36 18.46 -13.19 -17.11
N ASN A 37 19.75 -13.46 -17.34
CA ASN A 37 20.32 -14.77 -17.03
C ASN A 37 20.20 -15.19 -15.56
N SER A 38 20.32 -14.23 -14.64
CA SER A 38 20.32 -14.46 -13.17
C SER A 38 19.18 -13.78 -12.43
N ALA A 39 18.24 -13.15 -13.15
CA ALA A 39 17.09 -12.49 -12.52
C ALA A 39 15.91 -12.40 -13.47
N TRP A 40 14.71 -12.34 -12.90
CA TRP A 40 13.46 -12.14 -13.62
C TRP A 40 12.57 -11.16 -12.84
N LEU A 41 12.04 -10.16 -13.53
CA LEU A 41 11.10 -9.20 -12.97
C LEU A 41 9.80 -9.22 -13.76
N GLY A 42 8.67 -9.35 -13.09
CA GLY A 42 7.34 -9.29 -13.68
C GLY A 42 6.43 -8.34 -12.90
N HIS A 43 5.64 -7.59 -13.65
CA HIS A 43 4.76 -6.57 -13.12
C HIS A 43 3.38 -6.63 -13.74
N GLN A 44 2.34 -6.68 -12.90
CA GLN A 44 0.93 -6.46 -13.26
C GLN A 44 0.55 -5.06 -12.82
N ARG A 45 0.21 -4.20 -13.78
CA ARG A 45 0.04 -2.77 -13.55
C ARG A 45 -1.41 -2.37 -13.34
N LEU A 46 -1.69 -1.66 -12.23
CA LEU A 46 -2.81 -0.75 -12.07
C LEU A 46 -2.27 0.66 -12.27
N SER A 47 -2.63 1.32 -13.37
CA SER A 47 -2.09 2.62 -13.75
C SER A 47 -2.72 3.74 -12.91
N ILE A 48 -1.93 4.36 -12.04
CA ILE A 48 -2.35 5.42 -11.11
C ILE A 48 -1.53 6.70 -11.39
N VAL A 49 -0.20 6.60 -11.39
CA VAL A 49 0.73 7.70 -11.66
C VAL A 49 1.42 7.45 -13.01
N ASP A 50 1.61 8.50 -13.79
CA ASP A 50 2.11 8.50 -15.15
C ASP A 50 1.48 7.41 -16.03
N VAL A 51 0.15 7.50 -16.18
CA VAL A 51 -0.67 6.49 -16.87
C VAL A 51 -0.08 6.08 -18.21
N SER A 52 0.46 7.03 -18.97
CA SER A 52 0.94 6.82 -20.33
C SER A 52 2.36 6.25 -20.43
N ARG A 53 3.27 6.58 -19.50
CA ARG A 53 4.70 6.22 -19.60
C ARG A 53 5.23 5.42 -18.41
N GLY A 54 4.47 5.28 -17.32
CA GLY A 54 4.89 4.57 -16.13
C GLY A 54 4.78 3.03 -16.24
N ARG A 55 4.91 2.46 -17.45
CA ARG A 55 4.96 1.00 -17.66
C ARG A 55 6.21 0.43 -17.01
N GLN A 56 6.05 -0.65 -16.25
CA GLN A 56 7.13 -1.32 -15.54
C GLN A 56 7.42 -2.71 -16.17
N PRO A 57 8.66 -3.23 -16.10
CA PRO A 57 9.84 -2.68 -15.41
C PRO A 57 10.33 -1.36 -16.02
N LEU A 58 10.61 -0.37 -15.16
CA LEU A 58 11.20 0.90 -15.54
C LEU A 58 12.72 0.75 -15.62
N ALA A 59 13.32 1.21 -16.70
CA ALA A 59 14.76 1.24 -16.87
C ALA A 59 15.33 2.61 -16.47
N ASN A 60 16.61 2.65 -16.03
CA ASN A 60 17.38 3.87 -16.02
C ASN A 60 17.72 4.30 -17.47
N GLY A 61 18.18 5.54 -17.66
CA GLY A 61 18.36 6.14 -18.98
C GLY A 61 19.28 5.38 -19.95
N ASP A 62 20.24 4.61 -19.43
CA ASP A 62 21.19 3.80 -20.22
C ASP A 62 20.83 2.31 -20.30
N GLY A 63 19.72 1.89 -19.68
CA GLY A 63 19.24 0.52 -19.73
C GLY A 63 20.14 -0.49 -19.02
N THR A 64 20.83 -0.06 -17.96
CA THR A 64 21.71 -0.91 -17.15
C THR A 64 21.10 -1.36 -15.84
N ALA A 65 19.95 -0.80 -15.45
CA ALA A 65 19.20 -1.17 -14.25
C ALA A 65 17.69 -1.03 -14.48
N TRP A 66 16.92 -1.88 -13.82
CA TRP A 66 15.45 -1.90 -13.89
C TRP A 66 14.83 -2.06 -12.54
N ILE A 67 13.62 -1.52 -12.39
CA ILE A 67 12.82 -1.60 -11.17
C ILE A 67 11.37 -1.96 -11.47
N ILE A 68 10.77 -2.75 -10.58
CA ILE A 68 9.32 -2.93 -10.46
C ILE A 68 8.88 -2.56 -9.05
N GLY A 69 7.67 -2.02 -8.91
CA GLY A 69 7.11 -1.63 -7.62
C GLY A 69 5.60 -1.78 -7.55
N ASN A 70 5.13 -2.23 -6.41
CA ASN A 70 3.73 -2.17 -6.01
C ASN A 70 3.62 -1.18 -4.86
N GLY A 71 3.15 0.02 -5.11
CA GLY A 71 3.02 1.05 -4.08
C GLY A 71 3.14 2.45 -4.61
N GLU A 72 3.33 3.40 -3.69
CA GLU A 72 3.48 4.82 -3.98
C GLU A 72 4.60 5.40 -3.10
N ILE A 73 5.50 6.17 -3.70
CA ILE A 73 6.58 6.90 -3.03
C ILE A 73 6.21 8.38 -2.99
N TYR A 74 5.63 8.81 -1.88
CA TYR A 74 5.01 10.13 -1.74
C TYR A 74 5.96 11.32 -1.77
N ASN A 75 7.25 11.09 -1.50
CA ASN A 75 8.28 12.14 -1.56
C ASN A 75 9.12 12.09 -2.86
N HIS A 76 8.62 11.43 -3.91
CA HIS A 76 9.35 11.26 -5.17
C HIS A 76 9.76 12.60 -5.81
N GLU A 77 8.93 13.65 -5.70
CA GLU A 77 9.27 14.98 -6.21
C GLU A 77 10.49 15.58 -5.47
N GLU A 78 10.54 15.44 -4.13
CA GLU A 78 11.66 15.87 -3.31
C GLU A 78 12.94 15.11 -3.65
N LEU A 79 12.82 13.79 -3.92
CA LEU A 79 13.93 12.93 -4.34
C LEU A 79 14.40 13.27 -5.74
N SER A 80 13.46 13.47 -6.66
CA SER A 80 13.73 13.86 -8.05
C SER A 80 14.48 15.19 -8.14
N ALA A 81 14.17 16.15 -7.28
CA ALA A 81 14.86 17.44 -7.21
C ALA A 81 16.34 17.32 -6.81
N LYS A 82 16.74 16.20 -6.20
CA LYS A 82 18.16 15.91 -5.85
C LYS A 82 18.91 15.22 -6.99
N LEU A 83 18.22 14.83 -8.06
CA LEU A 83 18.80 14.16 -9.22
C LEU A 83 19.21 15.18 -10.30
N PRO A 84 20.20 14.88 -11.15
CA PRO A 84 20.53 15.73 -12.28
C PRO A 84 19.33 15.97 -13.21
N PRO A 85 19.16 17.19 -13.74
CA PRO A 85 18.07 17.48 -14.68
C PRO A 85 18.09 16.55 -15.91
N GLY A 86 16.92 16.01 -16.28
CA GLY A 86 16.77 15.13 -17.42
C GLY A 86 17.15 13.66 -17.20
N MET A 87 17.50 13.27 -15.97
CA MET A 87 17.80 11.88 -15.62
C MET A 87 16.54 11.00 -15.68
N LEU A 88 15.40 11.51 -15.19
CA LEU A 88 14.13 10.79 -15.24
C LEU A 88 13.52 10.81 -16.65
N GLN A 89 13.08 9.65 -17.10
CA GLN A 89 12.40 9.47 -18.40
C GLN A 89 10.88 9.55 -18.27
N THR A 90 10.37 9.31 -17.07
CA THR A 90 8.94 9.29 -16.75
C THR A 90 8.65 10.24 -15.58
N ARG A 91 7.37 10.33 -15.18
CA ARG A 91 6.96 10.98 -13.94
C ARG A 91 6.60 9.95 -12.87
N SER A 92 6.95 8.67 -13.09
CA SER A 92 6.69 7.61 -12.12
C SER A 92 7.54 7.85 -10.87
N ASP A 93 6.89 7.75 -9.72
CA ASP A 93 7.52 7.79 -8.40
C ASP A 93 8.53 6.66 -8.20
N THR A 94 8.24 5.49 -8.78
CA THR A 94 9.11 4.30 -8.73
C THR A 94 10.44 4.53 -9.47
N GLU A 95 10.46 5.32 -10.56
CA GLU A 95 11.72 5.65 -11.27
C GLU A 95 12.65 6.49 -10.40
N ALA A 96 12.10 7.40 -9.58
CA ALA A 96 12.91 8.19 -8.65
C ALA A 96 13.65 7.29 -7.64
N ALA A 97 13.00 6.20 -7.17
CA ALA A 97 13.64 5.23 -6.29
C ALA A 97 14.78 4.48 -6.98
N LEU A 98 14.61 4.07 -8.25
CA LEU A 98 15.67 3.42 -9.04
C LEU A 98 16.93 4.28 -9.06
N HIS A 99 16.78 5.54 -9.47
CA HIS A 99 17.91 6.46 -9.59
C HIS A 99 18.56 6.80 -8.25
N LEU A 100 17.77 6.92 -7.18
CA LEU A 100 18.29 7.14 -5.83
C LEU A 100 19.17 5.95 -5.38
N VAL A 101 18.67 4.72 -5.52
CA VAL A 101 19.41 3.51 -5.13
C VAL A 101 20.66 3.31 -5.99
N MET A 102 20.58 3.59 -7.29
CA MET A 102 21.75 3.51 -8.19
C MET A 102 22.85 4.53 -7.81
N ARG A 103 22.48 5.71 -7.37
CA ARG A 103 23.44 6.77 -6.99
C ARG A 103 24.03 6.54 -5.60
N ASP A 104 23.19 6.26 -4.60
CA ASP A 104 23.53 6.33 -3.18
C ASP A 104 23.62 4.94 -2.52
N GLY A 105 23.30 3.89 -3.28
CA GLY A 105 23.34 2.49 -2.82
C GLY A 105 22.09 2.06 -2.03
N PRO A 106 22.05 0.78 -1.60
CA PRO A 106 20.89 0.18 -0.97
C PRO A 106 20.38 0.88 0.31
N ALA A 107 21.29 1.51 1.08
CA ALA A 107 20.93 2.22 2.30
C ALA A 107 20.00 3.42 2.06
N SER A 108 19.99 3.98 0.85
CA SER A 108 19.14 5.11 0.47
C SER A 108 17.64 4.75 0.43
N VAL A 109 17.27 3.48 0.46
CA VAL A 109 15.88 3.05 0.64
C VAL A 109 15.26 3.66 1.90
N ALA A 110 16.06 3.95 2.92
CA ALA A 110 15.61 4.63 4.14
C ALA A 110 15.12 6.08 3.92
N GLU A 111 15.44 6.70 2.78
CA GLU A 111 14.96 8.05 2.43
C GLU A 111 13.57 8.01 1.77
N LEU A 112 13.07 6.85 1.35
CA LEU A 112 11.77 6.72 0.71
C LEU A 112 10.65 6.89 1.75
N SER A 113 9.75 7.83 1.47
CA SER A 113 8.53 8.03 2.25
C SER A 113 7.33 7.53 1.44
N GLY A 114 6.83 6.35 1.79
CA GLY A 114 5.77 5.71 1.00
C GLY A 114 5.26 4.42 1.60
N MET A 115 4.41 3.76 0.84
CA MET A 115 3.98 2.38 1.06
C MET A 115 4.35 1.60 -0.20
N PHE A 116 5.27 0.66 -0.08
CA PHE A 116 5.84 -0.02 -1.24
C PHE A 116 6.34 -1.43 -0.96
N ALA A 117 6.27 -2.26 -2.00
CA ALA A 117 7.09 -3.44 -2.18
C ALA A 117 7.74 -3.31 -3.56
N MET A 118 9.06 -3.36 -3.64
CA MET A 118 9.78 -3.13 -4.88
C MET A 118 10.92 -4.13 -5.06
N ALA A 119 11.27 -4.39 -6.32
CA ALA A 119 12.43 -5.17 -6.70
C ALA A 119 13.18 -4.47 -7.83
N MET A 120 14.49 -4.41 -7.74
CA MET A 120 15.36 -3.91 -8.80
C MET A 120 16.47 -4.89 -9.13
N VAL A 121 16.99 -4.78 -10.34
CA VAL A 121 18.11 -5.57 -10.83
C VAL A 121 18.96 -4.73 -11.77
N THR A 122 20.29 -4.98 -11.77
CA THR A 122 21.22 -4.43 -12.74
C THR A 122 21.55 -5.43 -13.84
N ALA A 123 22.10 -4.96 -14.96
CA ALA A 123 22.59 -5.82 -16.03
C ALA A 123 23.72 -6.78 -15.58
N THR A 124 24.43 -6.43 -14.50
CA THR A 124 25.47 -7.28 -13.86
C THR A 124 24.90 -8.35 -12.94
N GLY A 125 23.57 -8.34 -12.69
CA GLY A 125 22.90 -9.30 -11.82
C GLY A 125 22.84 -8.90 -10.35
N ASP A 126 23.34 -7.70 -9.99
CA ASP A 126 23.11 -7.15 -8.66
C ASP A 126 21.62 -6.87 -8.50
N GLY A 127 21.10 -7.13 -7.32
CA GLY A 127 19.66 -6.99 -7.06
C GLY A 127 19.36 -6.39 -5.70
N LEU A 128 18.13 -5.91 -5.55
CA LEU A 128 17.58 -5.44 -4.30
C LEU A 128 16.08 -5.66 -4.30
N VAL A 129 15.56 -6.17 -3.21
CA VAL A 129 14.11 -6.22 -2.93
C VAL A 129 13.85 -5.50 -1.61
N ALA A 130 12.86 -4.65 -1.55
CA ALA A 130 12.55 -3.88 -0.32
C ALA A 130 11.05 -3.81 -0.05
N ARG A 131 10.68 -3.78 1.22
CA ARG A 131 9.31 -3.59 1.70
C ARG A 131 9.24 -2.42 2.67
N ASP A 132 8.19 -1.61 2.55
CA ASP A 132 7.99 -0.42 3.38
C ASP A 132 8.03 -0.71 4.90
N PRO A 133 8.36 0.30 5.75
CA PRO A 133 8.55 0.10 7.18
C PRO A 133 7.34 -0.44 7.93
N MET A 134 6.12 -0.13 7.46
CA MET A 134 4.87 -0.61 8.08
C MET A 134 4.37 -1.92 7.46
N GLY A 135 4.96 -2.36 6.34
CA GLY A 135 4.52 -3.54 5.61
C GLY A 135 3.12 -3.38 4.98
N VAL A 136 2.75 -2.15 4.64
CA VAL A 136 1.43 -1.85 4.03
C VAL A 136 1.24 -2.61 2.73
N LYS A 137 2.29 -2.69 1.90
CA LYS A 137 2.22 -3.50 0.69
C LYS A 137 2.63 -4.94 1.00
N PRO A 138 1.80 -5.92 0.59
CA PRO A 138 2.13 -7.33 0.82
C PRO A 138 3.34 -7.73 -0.01
N LEU A 139 4.19 -8.56 0.58
CA LEU A 139 5.31 -9.21 -0.09
C LEU A 139 5.60 -10.54 0.61
N TYR A 140 5.64 -11.61 -0.17
CA TYR A 140 5.96 -12.96 0.25
C TYR A 140 7.21 -13.43 -0.48
N TRP A 141 7.93 -14.38 0.11
CA TRP A 141 9.17 -14.87 -0.47
C TRP A 141 9.49 -16.32 -0.08
N ILE A 142 10.33 -16.95 -0.91
CA ILE A 142 11.02 -18.20 -0.62
C ILE A 142 12.50 -17.91 -0.79
N ASP A 143 13.28 -18.22 0.25
CA ASP A 143 14.74 -18.17 0.22
C ASP A 143 15.29 -19.58 0.05
N GLY A 144 15.66 -19.91 -1.18
CA GLY A 144 16.22 -21.20 -1.53
C GLY A 144 17.73 -21.13 -1.77
N THR A 145 18.38 -22.28 -1.83
CA THR A 145 19.84 -22.37 -2.01
C THR A 145 20.31 -21.79 -3.35
N ASP A 146 19.57 -22.09 -4.43
CA ASP A 146 19.97 -21.71 -5.79
C ASP A 146 19.14 -20.55 -6.34
N ARG A 147 18.05 -20.20 -5.68
CA ARG A 147 17.14 -19.13 -6.11
C ARG A 147 16.36 -18.54 -4.94
N THR A 148 16.10 -17.24 -5.02
CA THR A 148 15.17 -16.53 -4.13
C THR A 148 14.04 -15.94 -4.97
N ILE A 149 12.79 -16.15 -4.54
CA ILE A 149 11.60 -15.72 -5.29
C ILE A 149 10.73 -14.86 -4.39
N PHE A 150 10.21 -13.76 -4.93
CA PHE A 150 9.33 -12.81 -4.26
C PHE A 150 8.04 -12.65 -5.06
N ALA A 151 6.90 -12.49 -4.37
CA ALA A 151 5.62 -12.19 -4.99
C ALA A 151 4.70 -11.38 -4.06
N SER A 152 3.78 -10.63 -4.66
CA SER A 152 2.81 -9.82 -3.92
C SER A 152 1.77 -10.62 -3.14
N GLU A 153 1.46 -11.84 -3.53
CA GLU A 153 0.43 -12.69 -2.93
C GLU A 153 0.89 -14.14 -2.78
N LEU A 154 0.36 -14.81 -1.78
CA LEU A 154 0.65 -16.22 -1.52
C LEU A 154 0.17 -17.13 -2.66
N ARG A 155 -0.97 -16.81 -3.29
CA ARG A 155 -1.51 -17.55 -4.43
C ARG A 155 -0.61 -17.54 -5.67
N ALA A 156 0.32 -16.61 -5.76
CA ALA A 156 1.30 -16.58 -6.85
C ALA A 156 2.13 -17.86 -6.88
N PHE A 157 2.51 -18.36 -5.70
CA PHE A 157 3.33 -19.56 -5.57
C PHE A 157 2.56 -20.84 -5.91
N ASP A 158 3.26 -21.83 -6.48
CA ASP A 158 2.70 -23.15 -6.71
C ASP A 158 2.30 -23.81 -5.38
N PRO A 159 1.23 -24.61 -5.35
CA PRO A 159 0.73 -25.21 -4.10
C PRO A 159 1.79 -25.98 -3.31
N GLU A 160 2.70 -26.65 -4.00
CA GLU A 160 3.81 -27.40 -3.40
C GLU A 160 4.86 -26.51 -2.74
N ASP A 161 5.00 -25.28 -3.18
CA ASP A 161 5.96 -24.32 -2.61
C ASP A 161 5.39 -23.58 -1.39
N ARG A 162 4.06 -23.41 -1.30
CA ARG A 162 3.39 -22.59 -0.28
C ARG A 162 3.78 -22.91 1.17
N PRO A 163 4.05 -24.16 1.56
CA PRO A 163 4.51 -24.46 2.92
C PRO A 163 5.86 -23.80 3.28
N GLN A 164 6.66 -23.40 2.29
CA GLN A 164 7.97 -22.76 2.49
C GLN A 164 7.88 -21.22 2.34
N VAL A 165 6.74 -20.70 1.88
CA VAL A 165 6.56 -19.25 1.69
C VAL A 165 6.43 -18.56 3.03
N ALA A 166 7.24 -17.53 3.22
CA ALA A 166 7.16 -16.63 4.38
C ALA A 166 6.74 -15.22 3.94
N SER A 167 6.15 -14.46 4.86
CA SER A 167 5.97 -13.02 4.67
C SER A 167 7.33 -12.33 4.73
N PHE A 168 7.67 -11.52 3.73
CA PHE A 168 8.89 -10.72 3.77
C PHE A 168 8.78 -9.63 4.84
N PRO A 169 9.76 -9.49 5.76
CA PRO A 169 9.62 -8.62 6.91
C PRO A 169 9.52 -7.14 6.53
N PRO A 170 8.63 -6.35 7.21
CA PRO A 170 8.56 -4.90 7.04
C PRO A 170 9.85 -4.19 7.41
N GLY A 171 10.13 -3.07 6.75
CA GLY A 171 11.33 -2.26 7.02
C GLY A 171 12.64 -2.97 6.69
N CYS A 172 12.59 -4.00 5.85
CA CYS A 172 13.75 -4.77 5.43
C CYS A 172 13.97 -4.67 3.92
N LEU A 173 15.21 -4.84 3.54
CA LEU A 173 15.62 -5.10 2.18
C LEU A 173 16.39 -6.43 2.12
N TRP A 174 16.40 -7.03 0.95
CA TRP A 174 17.19 -8.22 0.64
C TRP A 174 18.14 -7.90 -0.51
N ILE A 175 19.38 -8.40 -0.38
CA ILE A 175 20.43 -8.23 -1.40
C ILE A 175 21.02 -9.61 -1.70
N PRO A 176 21.24 -10.01 -2.98
CA PRO A 176 21.91 -11.24 -3.34
C PRO A 176 23.25 -11.40 -2.61
N GLY A 177 23.49 -12.58 -2.05
CA GLY A 177 24.73 -12.87 -1.32
C GLY A 177 24.84 -12.25 0.07
N THR A 178 24.03 -11.24 0.41
CA THR A 178 23.99 -10.62 1.74
C THR A 178 22.80 -11.11 2.58
N GLY A 179 21.66 -11.33 1.92
CA GLY A 179 20.42 -11.71 2.60
C GLY A 179 19.62 -10.50 3.08
N ILE A 180 18.84 -10.67 4.15
CA ILE A 180 17.97 -9.63 4.71
C ILE A 180 18.78 -8.62 5.52
N VAL A 181 18.53 -7.33 5.26
CA VAL A 181 19.06 -6.19 6.02
C VAL A 181 17.89 -5.31 6.47
N ARG A 182 17.80 -4.99 7.75
CA ARG A 182 16.82 -4.04 8.26
C ARG A 182 17.30 -2.62 8.00
N TYR A 183 16.50 -1.80 7.35
CA TYR A 183 16.78 -0.39 7.07
C TYR A 183 15.89 0.58 7.87
N ALA A 184 14.74 0.12 8.39
CA ALA A 184 13.83 0.91 9.20
C ALA A 184 13.04 0.04 10.18
N ASP A 185 12.63 0.63 11.29
CA ASP A 185 11.69 0.03 12.24
C ASP A 185 10.28 0.59 12.03
N SER A 186 9.26 -0.26 12.19
CA SER A 186 7.85 0.15 12.11
C SER A 186 7.49 1.13 13.23
N VAL A 187 8.09 0.93 14.42
CA VAL A 187 7.97 1.83 15.57
C VAL A 187 9.32 2.45 15.82
N PRO A 188 9.42 3.79 15.88
CA PRO A 188 10.70 4.46 16.13
C PRO A 188 11.35 3.98 17.42
N VAL A 189 12.63 3.60 17.35
CA VAL A 189 13.42 3.20 18.52
C VAL A 189 13.48 4.37 19.52
N GLY A 190 13.14 4.09 20.78
CA GLY A 190 13.19 5.10 21.85
C GLY A 190 11.89 5.84 22.12
N VAL A 191 10.80 5.52 21.44
CA VAL A 191 9.45 5.90 21.89
C VAL A 191 9.20 5.15 23.21
N ARG A 192 9.48 5.82 24.33
CA ARG A 192 9.11 5.29 25.65
C ARG A 192 7.62 5.55 25.84
N PRO A 193 6.85 4.57 26.39
CA PRO A 193 5.51 4.86 26.86
C PRO A 193 5.58 6.09 27.77
N ALA A 194 4.85 7.13 27.41
CA ALA A 194 4.77 8.28 28.30
C ALA A 194 4.25 7.78 29.64
N ARG A 195 4.99 8.05 30.74
CA ARG A 195 4.42 7.84 32.07
C ARG A 195 3.06 8.54 32.10
N ARG A 196 2.02 7.79 32.41
CA ARG A 196 0.64 8.26 32.47
C ARG A 196 0.60 9.56 33.27
N ALA A 197 0.55 10.69 32.61
CA ALA A 197 0.12 11.92 33.25
C ALA A 197 -1.35 11.71 33.60
N GLN A 198 -1.71 11.88 34.87
CA GLN A 198 -3.09 11.65 35.35
C GLN A 198 -4.13 12.49 34.57
N HIS A 199 -3.72 13.54 33.89
CA HIS A 199 -4.48 14.30 32.90
C HIS A 199 -3.48 14.97 31.94
N PRO A 200 -3.14 14.37 30.79
CA PRO A 200 -2.32 15.06 29.79
C PRO A 200 -3.12 16.27 29.28
N SER A 201 -2.73 17.46 29.69
CA SER A 201 -3.17 18.67 29.00
C SER A 201 -2.39 18.73 27.68
N TRP A 202 -3.08 18.45 26.58
CA TRP A 202 -2.52 18.66 25.25
C TRP A 202 -2.36 20.17 25.05
N ASP A 203 -1.12 20.64 24.91
CA ASP A 203 -0.90 22.03 24.53
C ASP A 203 -1.30 22.26 23.07
N ASN A 204 -1.67 23.48 22.73
CA ASN A 204 -2.10 23.84 21.37
C ASN A 204 -1.05 23.49 20.32
N ARG A 205 0.24 23.60 20.65
CA ARG A 205 1.34 23.30 19.73
C ARG A 205 1.39 21.80 19.39
N THR A 206 1.11 20.92 20.36
CA THR A 206 1.05 19.48 20.12
C THR A 206 -0.17 19.13 19.26
N LEU A 207 -1.33 19.72 19.54
CA LEU A 207 -2.54 19.52 18.73
C LEU A 207 -2.36 20.02 17.29
N GLU A 208 -1.70 21.17 17.09
CA GLU A 208 -1.37 21.69 15.77
C GLU A 208 -0.45 20.75 15.00
N LYS A 209 0.58 20.19 15.64
CA LYS A 209 1.47 19.21 14.99
C LYS A 209 0.73 17.95 14.57
N VAL A 210 -0.17 17.41 15.40
CA VAL A 210 -1.00 16.25 15.05
C VAL A 210 -1.88 16.58 13.86
N ARG A 211 -2.61 17.68 13.90
CA ARG A 211 -3.44 18.16 12.79
C ARG A 211 -2.63 18.26 11.50
N ASP A 212 -1.49 18.94 11.53
CA ASP A 212 -0.67 19.19 10.36
C ASP A 212 -0.09 17.89 9.80
N SER A 213 0.28 16.94 10.65
CA SER A 213 0.72 15.61 10.23
C SER A 213 -0.38 14.82 9.52
N VAL A 214 -1.61 14.84 10.07
CA VAL A 214 -2.77 14.16 9.45
C VAL A 214 -3.11 14.83 8.11
N VAL A 215 -3.18 16.15 8.06
CA VAL A 215 -3.46 16.90 6.82
C VAL A 215 -2.40 16.59 5.76
N LEU A 216 -1.13 16.63 6.10
CA LEU A 216 -0.04 16.32 5.18
C LEU A 216 -0.13 14.85 4.69
N SER A 217 -0.42 13.92 5.59
CA SER A 217 -0.57 12.50 5.28
C SER A 217 -1.68 12.25 4.24
N VAL A 218 -2.85 12.85 4.43
CA VAL A 218 -3.97 12.73 3.47
C VAL A 218 -3.61 13.39 2.14
N ARG A 219 -3.08 14.62 2.16
CA ARG A 219 -2.72 15.36 0.93
C ARG A 219 -1.68 14.61 0.09
N ARG A 220 -0.67 14.02 0.69
CA ARG A 220 0.33 13.20 -0.01
C ARG A 220 -0.31 12.00 -0.72
N ARG A 221 -1.30 11.37 -0.09
CA ARG A 221 -2.04 10.22 -0.66
C ARG A 221 -3.06 10.57 -1.72
N MET A 222 -3.33 11.86 -1.93
CA MET A 222 -4.11 12.36 -3.08
C MET A 222 -3.29 12.44 -4.38
N MET A 223 -2.01 12.06 -4.35
CA MET A 223 -1.15 11.97 -5.52
C MET A 223 -1.69 10.90 -6.47
N SER A 224 -2.22 11.34 -7.60
CA SER A 224 -2.81 10.45 -8.61
C SER A 224 -3.12 11.20 -9.88
N ASP A 225 -2.93 10.55 -11.05
CA ASP A 225 -3.39 11.03 -12.35
C ASP A 225 -4.81 10.52 -12.69
N VAL A 226 -5.41 9.71 -11.80
CA VAL A 226 -6.76 9.12 -11.95
C VAL A 226 -7.66 9.53 -10.79
N GLY A 227 -8.96 9.22 -10.89
CA GLY A 227 -9.93 9.53 -9.84
C GLY A 227 -9.59 8.90 -8.50
N VAL A 228 -9.68 9.68 -7.43
CA VAL A 228 -9.50 9.26 -6.03
C VAL A 228 -10.82 9.41 -5.30
N GLY A 229 -11.24 8.40 -4.55
CA GLY A 229 -12.41 8.42 -3.67
C GLY A 229 -12.05 8.19 -2.21
N VAL A 230 -13.04 8.14 -1.34
CA VAL A 230 -12.87 7.87 0.10
C VAL A 230 -13.91 6.88 0.57
N PHE A 231 -13.50 5.86 1.35
CA PHE A 231 -14.43 5.04 2.13
C PHE A 231 -14.85 5.81 3.37
N LEU A 232 -16.16 6.07 3.47
CA LEU A 232 -16.74 6.95 4.48
C LEU A 232 -17.73 6.17 5.34
N SER A 233 -17.32 5.74 6.54
CA SER A 233 -18.19 5.08 7.51
C SER A 233 -19.02 6.06 8.35
N GLY A 234 -18.68 7.35 8.32
CA GLY A 234 -19.26 8.37 9.21
C GLY A 234 -18.64 8.42 10.61
N GLY A 235 -17.67 7.52 10.92
CA GLY A 235 -16.80 7.60 12.08
C GLY A 235 -15.81 8.77 11.98
N LEU A 236 -15.18 9.13 13.10
CA LEU A 236 -14.28 10.28 13.22
C LEU A 236 -13.15 10.22 12.17
N ASP A 237 -12.47 9.09 12.06
CA ASP A 237 -11.27 8.93 11.24
C ASP A 237 -11.58 9.06 9.75
N SER A 238 -12.59 8.33 9.27
CA SER A 238 -13.04 8.42 7.88
C SER A 238 -13.59 9.80 7.53
N ALA A 239 -14.27 10.46 8.48
CA ALA A 239 -14.80 11.81 8.29
C ALA A 239 -13.68 12.87 8.17
N ILE A 240 -12.62 12.77 8.98
CA ILE A 240 -11.44 13.65 8.89
C ILE A 240 -10.74 13.47 7.55
N VAL A 241 -10.47 12.21 7.15
CA VAL A 241 -9.86 11.90 5.85
C VAL A 241 -10.71 12.46 4.71
N ALA A 242 -12.03 12.23 4.72
CA ALA A 242 -12.95 12.71 3.69
C ALA A 242 -13.00 14.25 3.62
N ALA A 243 -13.03 14.94 4.76
CA ALA A 243 -13.05 16.40 4.80
C ALA A 243 -11.78 17.03 4.19
N ILE A 244 -10.61 16.49 4.52
CA ILE A 244 -9.33 16.95 3.96
C ILE A 244 -9.24 16.64 2.46
N ALA A 245 -9.66 15.43 2.05
CA ALA A 245 -9.67 15.04 0.64
C ALA A 245 -10.66 15.90 -0.18
N ALA A 246 -11.85 16.21 0.35
CA ALA A 246 -12.82 17.07 -0.29
C ALA A 246 -12.31 18.51 -0.46
N GLU A 247 -11.59 19.05 0.53
CA GLU A 247 -10.93 20.35 0.39
C GLU A 247 -9.89 20.34 -0.74
N HIS A 248 -9.11 19.23 -0.84
CA HIS A 248 -8.12 19.07 -1.92
C HIS A 248 -8.79 18.97 -3.30
N ALA A 249 -9.85 18.17 -3.44
CA ALA A 249 -10.61 18.02 -4.69
C ALA A 249 -11.22 19.35 -5.14
N ARG A 250 -11.85 20.10 -4.23
CA ARG A 250 -12.43 21.43 -4.52
C ARG A 250 -11.41 22.44 -5.09
N ARG A 251 -10.15 22.38 -4.62
CA ARG A 251 -9.07 23.24 -5.17
C ARG A 251 -8.76 22.93 -6.62
N ARG A 252 -9.11 21.73 -7.09
CA ARG A 252 -8.97 21.27 -8.48
C ARG A 252 -10.26 21.38 -9.28
N CYS A 253 -11.30 21.97 -8.70
CA CYS A 253 -12.66 22.05 -9.26
C CYS A 253 -13.32 20.67 -9.46
N ASP A 254 -12.94 19.68 -8.65
CA ASP A 254 -13.47 18.32 -8.66
C ASP A 254 -14.42 18.09 -7.48
N VAL A 255 -15.36 17.16 -7.64
CA VAL A 255 -16.22 16.63 -6.57
C VAL A 255 -15.65 15.29 -6.10
N LEU A 256 -15.46 15.15 -4.81
CA LEU A 256 -14.91 13.92 -4.23
C LEU A 256 -15.95 12.79 -4.23
N PRO A 257 -15.72 11.64 -4.88
CA PRO A 257 -16.54 10.45 -4.68
C PRO A 257 -16.31 9.87 -3.28
N THR A 258 -17.41 9.54 -2.57
CA THR A 258 -17.35 8.86 -1.28
C THR A 258 -18.24 7.61 -1.30
N PHE A 259 -17.82 6.57 -0.59
CA PHE A 259 -18.48 5.28 -0.62
C PHE A 259 -18.71 4.77 0.81
N ALA A 260 -19.90 4.24 1.08
CA ALA A 260 -20.26 3.64 2.35
C ALA A 260 -20.95 2.29 2.14
N VAL A 261 -20.79 1.37 3.10
CA VAL A 261 -21.50 0.09 3.13
C VAL A 261 -22.15 -0.09 4.49
N GLY A 262 -23.34 -0.65 4.50
CA GLY A 262 -24.05 -0.98 5.73
C GLY A 262 -25.38 -1.67 5.46
N THR A 263 -26.07 -2.08 6.50
CA THR A 263 -27.46 -2.58 6.37
C THR A 263 -28.40 -1.39 6.19
N LYS A 264 -29.61 -1.63 5.71
CA LYS A 264 -30.63 -0.59 5.45
C LYS A 264 -30.89 0.33 6.66
N GLU A 265 -30.73 -0.21 7.85
CA GLU A 265 -31.00 0.49 9.12
C GLU A 265 -29.70 0.87 9.86
N SER A 266 -28.56 0.80 9.20
CA SER A 266 -27.26 1.10 9.78
C SER A 266 -27.15 2.57 10.23
N SER A 267 -26.77 2.78 11.47
CA SER A 267 -26.41 4.10 11.99
C SER A 267 -25.22 4.72 11.23
N ASP A 268 -24.32 3.87 10.73
CA ASP A 268 -23.13 4.28 10.02
C ASP A 268 -23.47 4.89 8.65
N LEU A 269 -24.43 4.30 7.90
CA LEU A 269 -24.91 4.92 6.66
C LEU A 269 -25.56 6.28 6.92
N LEU A 270 -26.33 6.43 8.01
CA LEU A 270 -26.91 7.72 8.38
C LEU A 270 -25.83 8.75 8.74
N ALA A 271 -24.77 8.33 9.44
CA ALA A 271 -23.66 9.19 9.79
C ALA A 271 -22.85 9.57 8.53
N ALA A 272 -22.58 8.61 7.64
CA ALA A 272 -21.87 8.84 6.38
C ALA A 272 -22.61 9.87 5.50
N ARG A 273 -23.93 9.77 5.36
CA ARG A 273 -24.75 10.76 4.62
C ARG A 273 -24.58 12.19 5.15
N ARG A 274 -24.64 12.34 6.48
CA ARG A 274 -24.48 13.68 7.10
C ARG A 274 -23.10 14.29 6.80
N VAL A 275 -22.05 13.46 6.87
CA VAL A 275 -20.70 13.91 6.53
C VAL A 275 -20.61 14.23 5.04
N ALA A 276 -21.14 13.37 4.17
CA ALA A 276 -21.13 13.55 2.73
C ALA A 276 -21.86 14.85 2.30
N GLU A 277 -23.02 15.11 2.86
CA GLU A 277 -23.77 16.36 2.67
C GLU A 277 -22.95 17.58 3.13
N PHE A 278 -22.34 17.50 4.31
CA PHE A 278 -21.54 18.59 4.86
C PHE A 278 -20.32 18.94 4.01
N ILE A 279 -19.61 17.92 3.49
CA ILE A 279 -18.44 18.12 2.65
C ILE A 279 -18.77 18.32 1.16
N GLY A 280 -20.03 18.11 0.75
CA GLY A 280 -20.48 18.23 -0.64
C GLY A 280 -19.86 17.19 -1.57
N SER A 281 -19.79 15.92 -1.15
CA SER A 281 -19.25 14.82 -1.93
C SER A 281 -20.31 14.12 -2.81
N ASP A 282 -19.87 13.43 -3.87
CA ASP A 282 -20.69 12.49 -4.65
C ASP A 282 -20.75 11.15 -3.89
N HIS A 283 -21.80 10.97 -3.10
CA HIS A 283 -21.91 9.87 -2.13
C HIS A 283 -22.64 8.66 -2.70
N HIS A 284 -22.02 7.47 -2.56
CA HIS A 284 -22.54 6.19 -3.01
C HIS A 284 -22.65 5.22 -1.85
N GLU A 285 -23.81 4.54 -1.76
CA GLU A 285 -24.08 3.58 -0.69
C GLU A 285 -24.29 2.17 -1.23
N VAL A 286 -23.71 1.21 -0.54
CA VAL A 286 -23.97 -0.22 -0.73
C VAL A 286 -24.77 -0.72 0.45
N VAL A 287 -26.01 -1.15 0.17
CA VAL A 287 -26.86 -1.78 1.18
C VAL A 287 -26.58 -3.27 1.20
N ALA A 288 -25.89 -3.74 2.22
CA ALA A 288 -25.58 -5.15 2.41
C ALA A 288 -26.78 -5.87 3.04
N THR A 289 -27.12 -7.04 2.49
CA THR A 289 -28.13 -7.95 3.02
C THR A 289 -27.48 -9.22 3.54
N ALA A 290 -28.20 -10.01 4.35
CA ALA A 290 -27.69 -11.30 4.81
C ALA A 290 -27.36 -12.24 3.63
N GLU A 291 -28.13 -12.17 2.55
CA GLU A 291 -27.91 -12.93 1.32
C GLU A 291 -26.61 -12.50 0.62
N SER A 292 -26.43 -11.19 0.35
CA SER A 292 -25.22 -10.68 -0.30
C SER A 292 -23.95 -10.91 0.53
N ILE A 293 -24.07 -10.90 1.86
CA ILE A 293 -22.96 -11.25 2.75
C ILE A 293 -22.62 -12.73 2.65
N GLY A 294 -23.66 -13.61 2.64
CA GLY A 294 -23.47 -15.06 2.52
C GLY A 294 -22.80 -15.46 1.20
N GLU A 295 -23.25 -14.87 0.09
CA GLU A 295 -22.70 -15.12 -1.25
C GLU A 295 -21.22 -14.73 -1.39
N GLU A 296 -20.77 -13.72 -0.65
CA GLU A 296 -19.39 -13.22 -0.74
C GLU A 296 -18.41 -13.86 0.25
N LEU A 297 -18.87 -14.73 1.15
CA LEU A 297 -18.05 -15.24 2.23
C LEU A 297 -16.85 -16.05 1.72
N ASP A 298 -17.10 -17.01 0.82
CA ASP A 298 -16.03 -17.85 0.25
C ASP A 298 -15.04 -17.02 -0.56
N ASN A 299 -15.55 -16.06 -1.34
CA ASN A 299 -14.74 -15.16 -2.13
C ASN A 299 -13.89 -14.23 -1.24
N ALA A 300 -14.42 -13.76 -0.12
CA ALA A 300 -13.65 -12.96 0.84
C ALA A 300 -12.47 -13.75 1.40
N VAL A 301 -12.66 -15.01 1.81
CA VAL A 301 -11.58 -15.90 2.28
C VAL A 301 -10.52 -16.07 1.20
N GLU A 302 -10.94 -16.31 -0.04
CA GLU A 302 -10.02 -16.45 -1.17
C GLU A 302 -9.22 -15.17 -1.42
N VAL A 303 -9.87 -14.01 -1.38
CA VAL A 303 -9.23 -12.72 -1.68
C VAL A 303 -8.21 -12.31 -0.60
N ILE A 304 -8.54 -12.52 0.69
CA ILE A 304 -7.62 -12.18 1.78
C ILE A 304 -6.53 -13.21 2.02
N GLU A 305 -6.63 -14.40 1.39
CA GLU A 305 -5.70 -15.54 1.57
C GLU A 305 -5.52 -15.94 3.05
N HIS A 306 -6.55 -15.76 3.87
CA HIS A 306 -6.51 -16.00 5.31
C HIS A 306 -7.85 -16.49 5.84
N TYR A 307 -7.82 -17.32 6.90
CA TYR A 307 -9.01 -17.89 7.52
C TYR A 307 -9.19 -17.43 8.97
N ASP A 308 -8.87 -16.17 9.25
CA ASP A 308 -9.17 -15.57 10.55
C ASP A 308 -10.62 -15.03 10.55
N PRO A 309 -11.48 -15.45 11.49
CA PRO A 309 -12.89 -15.02 11.51
C PRO A 309 -13.09 -13.51 11.65
N ALA A 310 -12.18 -12.80 12.31
CA ALA A 310 -12.26 -11.36 12.45
C ALA A 310 -11.94 -10.65 11.13
N LEU A 311 -10.89 -11.11 10.43
CA LEU A 311 -10.52 -10.60 9.10
C LEU A 311 -11.61 -10.91 8.06
N VAL A 312 -12.11 -12.14 8.02
CA VAL A 312 -13.19 -12.54 7.09
C VAL A 312 -14.43 -11.68 7.29
N ARG A 313 -14.86 -11.49 8.54
CA ARG A 313 -16.02 -10.68 8.89
C ARG A 313 -15.90 -9.21 8.44
N SER A 314 -14.73 -8.61 8.54
CA SER A 314 -14.48 -7.25 8.08
C SER A 314 -14.28 -7.17 6.57
N SER A 315 -13.77 -8.23 5.94
CA SER A 315 -13.44 -8.25 4.51
C SER A 315 -14.68 -8.33 3.62
N VAL A 316 -15.74 -9.02 4.03
CA VAL A 316 -16.96 -9.17 3.21
C VAL A 316 -17.61 -7.81 2.89
N PRO A 317 -17.95 -6.94 3.85
CA PRO A 317 -18.49 -5.63 3.52
C PRO A 317 -17.51 -4.77 2.74
N ASN A 318 -16.21 -4.85 3.03
CA ASN A 318 -15.18 -4.13 2.28
C ASN A 318 -15.10 -4.61 0.82
N LEU A 319 -15.30 -5.89 0.55
CA LEU A 319 -15.32 -6.44 -0.81
C LEU A 319 -16.51 -5.89 -1.62
N LEU A 320 -17.71 -5.88 -1.02
CA LEU A 320 -18.90 -5.29 -1.64
C LEU A 320 -18.68 -3.79 -1.94
N LEU A 321 -18.13 -3.06 -0.98
CA LEU A 321 -17.82 -1.63 -1.10
C LEU A 321 -16.78 -1.36 -2.19
N THR A 322 -15.72 -2.15 -2.22
CA THR A 322 -14.61 -2.00 -3.19
C THR A 322 -15.10 -2.24 -4.62
N ARG A 323 -16.01 -3.21 -4.83
CA ARG A 323 -16.61 -3.44 -6.15
C ARG A 323 -17.41 -2.25 -6.66
N GLU A 324 -18.13 -1.57 -5.77
CA GLU A 324 -18.86 -0.35 -6.16
C GLU A 324 -17.90 0.79 -6.46
N ALA A 325 -16.92 1.01 -5.60
CA ALA A 325 -15.92 2.04 -5.79
C ALA A 325 -15.11 1.85 -7.08
N ALA A 326 -14.75 0.61 -7.43
CA ALA A 326 -13.98 0.28 -8.63
C ALA A 326 -14.68 0.65 -9.95
N LYS A 327 -16.01 0.83 -9.95
CA LYS A 327 -16.75 1.31 -11.12
C LYS A 327 -16.50 2.81 -11.40
N LYS A 328 -16.00 3.54 -10.43
CA LYS A 328 -15.84 5.01 -10.50
C LYS A 328 -14.40 5.50 -10.33
N VAL A 329 -13.64 4.86 -9.45
CA VAL A 329 -12.27 5.29 -9.10
C VAL A 329 -11.31 4.11 -9.03
N LYS A 330 -10.03 4.38 -9.24
CA LYS A 330 -8.94 3.39 -9.07
C LYS A 330 -8.26 3.46 -7.70
N VAL A 331 -8.42 4.57 -7.00
CA VAL A 331 -7.80 4.85 -5.71
C VAL A 331 -8.86 5.21 -4.70
N VAL A 332 -8.79 4.64 -3.50
CA VAL A 332 -9.60 5.04 -2.36
C VAL A 332 -8.72 5.29 -1.14
N LEU A 333 -9.03 6.33 -0.39
CA LEU A 333 -8.48 6.57 0.93
C LEU A 333 -9.41 5.99 1.99
N THR A 334 -8.83 5.54 3.08
CA THR A 334 -9.56 4.99 4.24
C THR A 334 -9.07 5.62 5.53
N GLY A 335 -9.83 5.45 6.61
CA GLY A 335 -9.41 5.81 7.98
C GLY A 335 -8.53 4.76 8.67
N GLU A 336 -8.20 3.65 7.99
CA GLU A 336 -7.41 2.57 8.55
C GLU A 336 -6.05 3.02 9.08
N GLY A 337 -5.65 2.48 10.22
CA GLY A 337 -4.42 2.84 10.92
C GLY A 337 -4.59 3.93 11.98
N ALA A 338 -5.74 4.61 12.03
CA ALA A 338 -5.98 5.67 13.01
C ALA A 338 -6.16 5.10 14.43
N ASP A 339 -6.93 4.02 14.57
CA ASP A 339 -7.14 3.36 15.85
C ASP A 339 -5.83 2.80 16.43
N GLU A 340 -4.96 2.27 15.61
CA GLU A 340 -3.63 1.76 15.99
C GLU A 340 -2.71 2.88 16.46
N LEU A 341 -2.76 4.04 15.80
CA LEU A 341 -1.87 5.17 16.12
C LEU A 341 -2.37 6.01 17.30
N TYR A 342 -3.69 6.15 17.43
CA TYR A 342 -4.31 7.06 18.41
C TYR A 342 -5.07 6.34 19.53
N GLY A 343 -5.04 4.99 19.55
CA GLY A 343 -5.67 4.19 20.60
C GLY A 343 -7.20 4.25 20.57
N GLY A 344 -7.82 4.25 19.38
CA GLY A 344 -9.25 4.37 19.18
C GLY A 344 -10.06 3.15 19.61
N TYR A 345 -9.43 1.98 19.71
CA TYR A 345 -10.11 0.75 20.11
C TYR A 345 -10.60 0.79 21.56
N SER A 346 -11.87 0.50 21.78
CA SER A 346 -12.51 0.58 23.10
C SER A 346 -11.85 -0.32 24.15
N TYR A 347 -11.31 -1.46 23.78
CA TYR A 347 -10.62 -2.38 24.70
C TYR A 347 -9.31 -1.80 25.25
N LEU A 348 -8.67 -0.84 24.55
CA LEU A 348 -7.48 -0.14 25.04
C LEU A 348 -7.79 0.84 26.20
N HIS A 349 -9.06 1.15 26.42
CA HIS A 349 -9.50 2.01 27.51
C HIS A 349 -9.80 1.26 28.82
N THR A 350 -9.76 -0.08 28.81
CA THR A 350 -9.95 -0.89 30.01
C THR A 350 -8.69 -0.91 30.87
N ALA A 351 -8.87 -1.00 32.21
CA ALA A 351 -7.76 -0.92 33.17
C ALA A 351 -6.70 -2.01 33.00
N GLU A 352 -7.06 -3.17 32.42
CA GLU A 352 -6.16 -4.32 32.18
C GLU A 352 -5.07 -4.01 31.16
N PHE A 353 -5.33 -3.14 30.17
CA PHE A 353 -4.34 -2.70 29.17
C PHE A 353 -3.65 -1.39 29.56
N ALA A 354 -4.02 -0.82 30.70
CA ALA A 354 -3.52 0.46 31.15
C ALA A 354 -2.28 0.35 32.05
N ASP A 355 -1.92 -0.86 32.47
CA ASP A 355 -0.77 -1.13 33.34
C ASP A 355 0.15 -2.17 32.72
N PRO A 356 1.20 -1.75 32.01
CA PRO A 356 2.26 -2.66 31.55
C PRO A 356 3.20 -2.94 32.72
N ASN A 357 2.92 -3.94 33.53
CA ASN A 357 3.91 -4.57 34.39
C ASN A 357 4.64 -5.67 33.64
#